data_05855dd6d60cb21e2f942ddf77546446
#
_entry.id   05855dd6d60cb21e2f942ddf77546446
#
_cell.length_a   1.000
_cell.length_b   1.000
_cell.length_c   1.000
_cell.angle_alpha   90.00
_cell.angle_beta   90.00
_cell.angle_gamma   90.00
#
_symmetry.space_group_name_H-M   'P 1'
#
loop_
_entity.id
_entity.type
_entity.pdbx_description
1 polymer ?
#
loop_
_entity_poly.entity_id
_entity_poly.type
_entity_poly.pdbx_seq_one_letter_code
_entity_poly.pdbx_strand_id
1 'polypeptide(L)'
;MNLLLKFILIQTLIFLSILSKADTAPMAEAALRGLEIAQEHCSRCHVVGNENRYSSIETTPSFFGLRAMKDWRIRFTEFYIRPPHPALVNIVDVTERSKKLPAFVSEINLKLDQIDDLISYLEQLKKID
;
A
#
# COMPACT_ATOMS: atom_id res chain seq x y z
N MET A 1 21.85 -26.23 41.01
CA MET A 1 21.84 -25.27 39.90
C MET A 1 21.94 -23.87 40.51
N ASN A 2 23.11 -23.22 40.35
CA ASN A 2 23.49 -22.02 41.07
C ASN A 2 22.55 -20.84 40.72
N LEU A 3 22.27 -20.02 41.74
CA LEU A 3 21.44 -18.82 41.65
C LEU A 3 21.90 -17.88 40.50
N LEU A 4 23.20 -17.78 40.28
CA LEU A 4 23.83 -17.01 39.21
C LEU A 4 23.41 -17.52 37.78
N LEU A 5 23.33 -18.84 37.60
CA LEU A 5 22.94 -19.46 36.33
C LEU A 5 21.47 -19.18 36.00
N LYS A 6 20.61 -19.13 37.01
CA LYS A 6 19.19 -18.78 36.85
C LYS A 6 19.01 -17.31 36.45
N PHE A 7 19.79 -16.39 37.01
CA PHE A 7 19.76 -14.98 36.65
C PHE A 7 20.23 -14.75 35.21
N ILE A 8 21.27 -15.43 34.74
CA ILE A 8 21.77 -15.32 33.35
C ILE A 8 20.73 -15.86 32.37
N LEU A 9 20.08 -16.98 32.67
CA LEU A 9 19.03 -17.56 31.81
C LEU A 9 17.79 -16.66 31.71
N ILE A 10 17.39 -15.99 32.79
CA ILE A 10 16.26 -15.07 32.78
C ILE A 10 16.56 -13.82 31.97
N GLN A 11 17.78 -13.26 32.10
CA GLN A 11 18.17 -12.08 31.32
C GLN A 11 18.29 -12.37 29.82
N THR A 12 18.77 -13.55 29.42
CA THR A 12 18.85 -13.93 28.00
C THR A 12 17.47 -14.14 27.39
N LEU A 13 16.50 -14.69 28.14
CA LEU A 13 15.11 -14.80 27.65
C LEU A 13 14.44 -13.45 27.47
N ILE A 14 14.65 -12.50 28.36
CA ILE A 14 14.09 -11.15 28.26
C ILE A 14 14.69 -10.39 27.07
N PHE A 15 16.00 -10.55 26.82
CA PHE A 15 16.65 -9.90 25.69
C PHE A 15 16.19 -10.45 24.33
N LEU A 16 15.92 -11.76 24.23
CA LEU A 16 15.40 -12.39 23.00
C LEU A 16 13.98 -11.92 22.66
N SER A 17 13.17 -11.58 23.67
CA SER A 17 11.79 -11.12 23.48
C SER A 17 11.69 -9.70 22.92
N ILE A 18 12.70 -8.87 23.10
CA ILE A 18 12.72 -7.48 22.62
C ILE A 18 13.11 -7.41 21.15
N LEU A 19 13.95 -8.31 20.66
CA LEU A 19 14.35 -8.34 19.25
C LEU A 19 13.20 -8.74 18.28
N SER A 20 12.21 -9.48 18.77
CA SER A 20 11.11 -9.98 17.91
C SER A 20 10.06 -8.91 17.56
N LYS A 21 10.05 -7.75 18.22
CA LYS A 21 9.04 -6.69 17.98
C LYS A 21 9.48 -5.60 17.01
N ALA A 22 10.75 -5.56 16.64
CA ALA A 22 11.30 -4.47 15.84
C ALA A 22 11.00 -4.61 14.32
N ASP A 23 10.76 -5.82 13.83
CA ASP A 23 10.62 -6.06 12.38
C ASP A 23 9.20 -5.82 11.81
N THR A 24 8.17 -5.74 12.66
CA THR A 24 6.80 -5.55 12.17
C THR A 24 6.32 -4.10 12.17
N ALA A 25 6.94 -3.22 12.94
CA ALA A 25 6.53 -1.82 13.06
C ALA A 25 6.73 -0.99 11.78
N PRO A 26 7.86 -1.06 11.05
CA PRO A 26 8.05 -0.28 9.82
C PRO A 26 7.10 -0.67 8.70
N MET A 27 6.78 -1.96 8.54
CA MET A 27 5.84 -2.43 7.53
C MET A 27 4.39 -2.01 7.82
N ALA A 28 3.98 -2.01 9.09
CA ALA A 28 2.65 -1.54 9.48
C ALA A 28 2.45 -0.05 9.19
N GLU A 29 3.46 0.77 9.41
CA GLU A 29 3.41 2.21 9.15
C GLU A 29 3.35 2.53 7.65
N ALA A 30 4.14 1.85 6.82
CA ALA A 30 4.08 1.97 5.37
C ALA A 30 2.69 1.56 4.83
N ALA A 31 2.11 0.50 5.36
CA ALA A 31 0.77 0.07 4.98
C ALA A 31 -0.32 1.08 5.37
N LEU A 32 -0.19 1.76 6.50
CA LEU A 32 -1.11 2.83 6.91
C LEU A 32 -1.00 4.03 5.97
N ARG A 33 0.21 4.47 5.62
CA ARG A 33 0.39 5.54 4.61
C ARG A 33 -0.19 5.12 3.26
N GLY A 34 0.01 3.87 2.84
CA GLY A 34 -0.57 3.33 1.62
C GLY A 34 -2.10 3.33 1.62
N LEU A 35 -2.72 3.03 2.76
CA LEU A 35 -4.17 3.13 2.93
C LEU A 35 -4.65 4.59 2.79
N GLU A 36 -3.98 5.55 3.43
CA GLU A 36 -4.31 6.97 3.32
C GLU A 36 -4.23 7.46 1.86
N ILE A 37 -3.15 7.11 1.15
CA ILE A 37 -2.98 7.43 -0.27
C ILE A 37 -4.11 6.81 -1.11
N ALA A 38 -4.45 5.55 -0.85
CA ALA A 38 -5.52 4.86 -1.55
C ALA A 38 -6.89 5.52 -1.31
N GLN A 39 -7.17 5.91 -0.07
CA GLN A 39 -8.42 6.59 0.30
C GLN A 39 -8.51 7.98 -0.34
N GLU A 40 -7.44 8.75 -0.33
CA GLU A 40 -7.44 10.12 -0.85
C GLU A 40 -7.51 10.15 -2.39
N HIS A 41 -6.75 9.30 -3.05
CA HIS A 41 -6.52 9.42 -4.49
C HIS A 41 -7.22 8.37 -5.34
N CYS A 42 -7.50 7.18 -4.80
CA CYS A 42 -8.01 6.06 -5.59
C CYS A 42 -9.51 5.76 -5.32
N SER A 43 -10.03 6.15 -4.15
CA SER A 43 -11.39 5.79 -3.70
C SER A 43 -12.52 6.35 -4.57
N ARG A 44 -12.25 7.40 -5.35
CA ARG A 44 -13.23 7.95 -6.30
C ARG A 44 -13.62 6.97 -7.40
N CYS A 45 -12.70 6.08 -7.77
CA CYS A 45 -12.90 5.14 -8.86
C CYS A 45 -12.84 3.68 -8.39
N HIS A 46 -12.01 3.37 -7.41
CA HIS A 46 -11.79 2.02 -6.91
C HIS A 46 -12.43 1.79 -5.54
N VAL A 47 -12.90 0.59 -5.30
CA VAL A 47 -13.10 0.11 -3.92
C VAL A 47 -11.73 -0.20 -3.35
N VAL A 48 -11.27 0.61 -2.41
CA VAL A 48 -9.91 0.52 -1.85
C VAL A 48 -9.87 -0.20 -0.50
N GLY A 49 -10.99 -0.22 0.24
CA GLY A 49 -11.10 -0.81 1.57
C GLY A 49 -12.55 -1.11 1.93
N ASN A 50 -12.77 -1.53 3.18
CA ASN A 50 -14.11 -1.87 3.65
C ASN A 50 -15.03 -0.65 3.81
N GLU A 51 -14.47 0.54 3.98
CA GLU A 51 -15.19 1.79 4.19
C GLU A 51 -15.88 2.27 2.91
N ASN A 52 -15.29 2.00 1.74
CA ASN A 52 -15.86 2.38 0.44
C ASN A 52 -16.25 1.16 -0.41
N ARG A 53 -17.08 0.28 0.14
CA ARG A 53 -17.49 -0.98 -0.53
C ARG A 53 -18.19 -0.79 -1.87
N TYR A 54 -18.66 0.40 -2.15
CA TYR A 54 -19.39 0.70 -3.37
C TYR A 54 -18.64 1.80 -4.14
N SER A 55 -18.02 1.43 -5.25
CA SER A 55 -17.50 2.41 -6.21
C SER A 55 -18.66 2.95 -7.04
N SER A 56 -18.59 4.24 -7.39
CA SER A 56 -19.51 4.84 -8.37
C SER A 56 -19.28 4.35 -9.81
N ILE A 57 -18.18 3.64 -10.05
CA ILE A 57 -17.79 3.14 -11.37
C ILE A 57 -17.70 1.61 -11.31
N GLU A 58 -18.79 0.95 -11.73
CA GLU A 58 -18.94 -0.52 -11.66
C GLU A 58 -17.88 -1.30 -12.46
N THR A 59 -17.34 -0.70 -13.52
CA THR A 59 -16.33 -1.33 -14.38
C THR A 59 -14.91 -1.23 -13.83
N THR A 60 -14.71 -0.46 -12.76
CA THR A 60 -13.40 -0.30 -12.15
C THR A 60 -13.12 -1.42 -11.15
N PRO A 61 -12.05 -2.19 -11.31
CA PRO A 61 -11.75 -3.30 -10.42
C PRO A 61 -11.43 -2.82 -9.01
N SER A 62 -11.93 -3.52 -7.99
CA SER A 62 -11.57 -3.24 -6.59
C SER A 62 -10.10 -3.60 -6.31
N PHE A 63 -9.49 -3.00 -5.31
CA PHE A 63 -8.16 -3.37 -4.83
C PHE A 63 -8.11 -4.82 -4.37
N PHE A 64 -9.19 -5.34 -3.80
CA PHE A 64 -9.33 -6.76 -3.45
C PHE A 64 -9.24 -7.65 -4.69
N GLY A 65 -9.98 -7.32 -5.75
CA GLY A 65 -9.94 -8.07 -7.02
C GLY A 65 -8.57 -7.96 -7.70
N LEU A 66 -7.98 -6.78 -7.73
CA LEU A 66 -6.62 -6.59 -8.26
C LEU A 66 -5.60 -7.39 -7.45
N ARG A 67 -5.70 -7.41 -6.12
CA ARG A 67 -4.81 -8.15 -5.22
C ARG A 67 -4.89 -9.67 -5.42
N ALA A 68 -6.02 -10.19 -5.88
CA ALA A 68 -6.21 -11.61 -6.20
C ALA A 68 -5.50 -12.05 -7.49
N MET A 69 -5.13 -11.11 -8.36
CA MET A 69 -4.43 -11.42 -9.61
C MET A 69 -3.00 -11.89 -9.36
N LYS A 70 -2.47 -12.80 -10.20
CA LYS A 70 -1.09 -13.31 -10.08
C LYS A 70 -0.04 -12.22 -10.29
N ASP A 71 -0.34 -11.25 -11.16
CA ASP A 71 0.54 -10.14 -11.56
C ASP A 71 0.21 -8.82 -10.84
N TRP A 72 -0.53 -8.87 -9.74
CA TRP A 72 -1.01 -7.69 -9.02
C TRP A 72 0.11 -6.70 -8.66
N ARG A 73 1.26 -7.21 -8.22
CA ARG A 73 2.39 -6.36 -7.82
C ARG A 73 2.90 -5.55 -9.02
N ILE A 74 3.09 -6.18 -10.17
CA ILE A 74 3.51 -5.50 -11.41
C ILE A 74 2.47 -4.45 -11.80
N ARG A 75 1.18 -4.77 -11.72
CA ARG A 75 0.10 -3.83 -12.03
C ARG A 75 0.14 -2.59 -11.14
N PHE A 76 0.41 -2.75 -9.85
CA PHE A 76 0.54 -1.63 -8.92
C PHE A 76 1.86 -0.87 -9.03
N THR A 77 2.94 -1.51 -9.42
CA THR A 77 4.21 -0.83 -9.69
C THR A 77 4.14 0.04 -10.95
N GLU A 78 3.31 -0.34 -11.93
CA GLU A 78 3.26 0.27 -13.24
C GLU A 78 1.92 0.95 -13.57
N PHE A 79 0.98 1.09 -12.62
CA PHE A 79 -0.36 1.57 -12.92
C PHE A 79 -0.36 2.95 -13.59
N TYR A 80 0.56 3.83 -13.22
CA TYR A 80 0.65 5.19 -13.71
C TYR A 80 0.99 5.30 -15.20
N ILE A 81 1.56 4.24 -15.81
CA ILE A 81 1.79 4.16 -17.26
C ILE A 81 0.72 3.34 -18.00
N ARG A 82 -0.24 2.77 -17.28
CA ARG A 82 -1.32 1.96 -17.85
C ARG A 82 -2.61 2.77 -17.95
N PRO A 83 -3.26 2.82 -19.14
CA PRO A 83 -4.54 3.51 -19.26
C PRO A 83 -5.58 3.00 -18.24
N PRO A 84 -6.42 3.90 -17.66
CA PRO A 84 -6.54 5.33 -17.97
C PRO A 84 -5.61 6.24 -17.15
N HIS A 85 -4.78 5.70 -16.26
CA HIS A 85 -4.02 6.45 -15.25
C HIS A 85 -3.07 7.52 -15.80
N PRO A 86 -2.39 7.36 -16.95
CA PRO A 86 -1.50 8.42 -17.45
C PRO A 86 -2.18 9.76 -17.70
N ALA A 87 -3.51 9.75 -17.87
CA ALA A 87 -4.30 10.97 -18.00
C ALA A 87 -4.65 11.63 -16.65
N LEU A 88 -4.43 10.95 -15.53
CA LEU A 88 -4.92 11.31 -14.20
C LEU A 88 -3.79 11.43 -13.19
N VAL A 89 -2.76 10.60 -13.32
CA VAL A 89 -1.69 10.41 -12.35
C VAL A 89 -0.36 10.84 -12.95
N ASN A 90 0.35 11.66 -12.22
CA ASN A 90 1.71 12.06 -12.50
C ASN A 90 2.63 11.57 -11.37
N ILE A 91 3.72 10.89 -11.71
CA ILE A 91 4.76 10.55 -10.75
C ILE A 91 5.83 11.63 -10.82
N VAL A 92 5.97 12.37 -9.73
CA VAL A 92 6.90 13.51 -9.63
C VAL A 92 8.31 13.06 -9.99
N ASP A 93 8.96 13.81 -10.84
CA ASP A 93 10.32 13.56 -11.35
C ASP A 93 10.50 12.28 -12.20
N VAL A 94 9.40 11.57 -12.52
CA VAL A 94 9.45 10.33 -13.30
C VAL A 94 8.62 10.41 -14.57
N THR A 95 7.39 10.95 -14.48
CA THR A 95 6.50 11.06 -15.63
C THR A 95 6.34 12.52 -16.07
N GLU A 96 6.11 12.72 -17.36
CA GLU A 96 5.75 14.05 -17.86
C GLU A 96 4.25 14.29 -17.65
N ARG A 97 3.92 15.50 -17.19
CA ARG A 97 2.53 15.91 -17.04
C ARG A 97 1.76 15.81 -18.34
N SER A 98 0.62 15.14 -18.30
CA SER A 98 -0.25 15.05 -19.48
C SER A 98 -0.77 16.45 -19.89
N LYS A 99 -0.52 16.84 -21.13
CA LYS A 99 -1.08 18.06 -21.71
C LYS A 99 -2.57 17.93 -22.09
N LYS A 100 -3.13 16.73 -21.97
CA LYS A 100 -4.51 16.39 -22.37
C LYS A 100 -5.39 16.04 -21.16
N LEU A 101 -5.11 16.65 -20.02
CA LEU A 101 -5.98 16.49 -18.85
C LEU A 101 -7.38 17.02 -19.17
N PRO A 102 -8.43 16.23 -18.96
CA PRO A 102 -9.80 16.74 -19.03
C PRO A 102 -9.96 17.87 -18.00
N ALA A 103 -10.61 18.96 -18.41
CA ALA A 103 -10.74 20.18 -17.59
C ALA A 103 -11.42 19.98 -16.22
N PHE A 104 -12.11 18.86 -16.03
CA PHE A 104 -12.85 18.52 -14.80
C PHE A 104 -12.13 17.50 -13.92
N VAL A 105 -10.92 17.08 -14.27
CA VAL A 105 -10.14 16.11 -13.52
C VAL A 105 -8.99 16.81 -12.80
N SER A 106 -8.95 16.69 -11.47
CA SER A 106 -7.79 17.06 -10.70
C SER A 106 -6.67 16.04 -10.92
N GLU A 107 -5.47 16.53 -11.24
CA GLU A 107 -4.29 15.70 -11.36
C GLU A 107 -3.89 15.14 -9.99
N ILE A 108 -3.54 13.89 -9.96
CA ILE A 108 -3.00 13.19 -8.79
C ILE A 108 -1.48 13.18 -8.94
N ASN A 109 -0.79 13.85 -8.03
CA ASN A 109 0.68 13.84 -8.00
C ASN A 109 1.16 12.91 -6.90
N LEU A 110 1.87 11.86 -7.27
CA LEU A 110 2.48 10.90 -6.35
C LEU A 110 4.00 10.89 -6.50
N LYS A 111 4.68 10.48 -5.44
CA LYS A 111 6.12 10.17 -5.47
C LYS A 111 6.30 8.66 -5.66
N LEU A 112 7.50 8.24 -6.07
CA LEU A 112 7.81 6.82 -6.26
C LEU A 112 7.71 6.01 -4.96
N ASP A 113 8.14 6.56 -3.83
CA ASP A 113 8.05 5.93 -2.51
C ASP A 113 6.60 5.71 -2.06
N GLN A 114 5.67 6.55 -2.50
CA GLN A 114 4.23 6.37 -2.24
C GLN A 114 3.65 5.15 -2.97
N ILE A 115 4.25 4.73 -4.08
CA ILE A 115 3.88 3.46 -4.74
C ILE A 115 4.27 2.26 -3.87
N ASP A 116 5.43 2.31 -3.21
CA ASP A 116 5.86 1.27 -2.27
C ASP A 116 4.94 1.20 -1.04
N ASP A 117 4.50 2.36 -0.54
CA ASP A 117 3.50 2.43 0.53
C ASP A 117 2.16 1.80 0.10
N LEU A 118 1.67 2.10 -1.12
CA LEU A 118 0.48 1.46 -1.69
C LEU A 118 0.63 -0.06 -1.80
N ILE A 119 1.78 -0.55 -2.27
CA ILE A 119 2.09 -1.98 -2.34
C ILE A 119 2.06 -2.62 -0.95
N SER A 120 2.65 -1.94 0.05
CA SER A 120 2.65 -2.39 1.44
C SER A 120 1.23 -2.51 2.00
N TYR A 121 0.34 -1.57 1.66
CA TYR A 121 -1.08 -1.65 2.01
C TYR A 121 -1.77 -2.86 1.34
N LEU A 122 -1.55 -3.06 0.05
CA LEU A 122 -2.16 -4.19 -0.66
C LEU A 122 -1.70 -5.55 -0.12
N GLU A 123 -0.48 -5.64 0.41
CA GLU A 123 -0.01 -6.86 1.08
C GLU A 123 -0.85 -7.23 2.31
N GLN A 124 -1.43 -6.24 2.99
CA GLN A 124 -2.32 -6.45 4.13
C GLN A 124 -3.75 -6.81 3.72
N LEU A 125 -4.15 -6.51 2.48
CA LEU A 125 -5.49 -6.86 2.01
C LEU A 125 -5.62 -8.38 1.89
N LYS A 126 -6.63 -8.94 2.57
CA LYS A 126 -6.99 -10.34 2.41
C LYS A 126 -7.40 -10.61 0.97
N LYS A 127 -6.88 -11.68 0.38
CA LYS A 127 -7.38 -12.15 -0.91
C LYS A 127 -8.85 -12.52 -0.73
N ILE A 128 -9.66 -12.16 -1.71
CA ILE A 128 -11.00 -12.71 -1.85
C ILE A 128 -10.79 -14.09 -2.48
N ASP A 129 -11.10 -15.15 -1.74
CA ASP A 129 -11.08 -16.54 -2.21
C ASP A 129 -12.26 -16.79 -3.14
#